data_bfc069bade32f9afb13d2338a13654de
#
_entry.id   bfc069bade32f9afb13d2338a13654de
#
_cell.length_a   1.000
_cell.length_b   1.000
_cell.length_c   1.000
_cell.angle_alpha   90.00
_cell.angle_beta   90.00
_cell.angle_gamma   90.00
#
_symmetry.space_group_name_H-M   'P 1'
#
loop_
_entity.id
_entity.type
_entity.pdbx_description
1 polymer ?
#
loop_
_entity_poly.entity_id
_entity_poly.type
_entity_poly.pdbx_seq_one_letter_code
_entity_poly.pdbx_strand_id
1 'polypeptide(L)' 'MKFVDWSESYGEGEIVATCECCGREERSDPFEDNEVDYKEFQSKLNSKGWISTRVNHKWADFCCERCRNDYIKKYGG' A
#
# COMPACT_ATOMS: atom_id res chain seq x y z
N MET A 1 0.40 -3.26 -3.44
CA MET A 1 0.24 -4.38 -2.50
C MET A 1 0.51 -3.91 -1.08
N LYS A 2 -0.34 -4.30 -0.17
CA LYS A 2 -0.16 -3.97 1.25
C LYS A 2 -0.01 -5.24 2.07
N PHE A 3 0.89 -5.19 3.03
CA PHE A 3 1.04 -6.27 4.00
C PHE A 3 1.44 -5.70 5.35
N VAL A 4 1.33 -6.51 6.39
CA VAL A 4 1.73 -6.11 7.74
C VAL A 4 3.05 -6.78 8.07
N ASP A 5 4.03 -5.97 8.42
CA ASP A 5 5.33 -6.43 8.89
C ASP A 5 5.33 -6.43 10.43
N TRP A 6 5.32 -7.60 11.03
CA TRP A 6 5.26 -7.74 12.47
C TRP A 6 6.66 -7.76 13.08
N SER A 7 6.86 -6.91 14.09
CA SER A 7 8.08 -6.95 14.88
C SER A 7 8.06 -8.18 15.79
N GLU A 8 9.15 -8.93 15.82
CA GLU A 8 9.26 -10.16 16.62
C GLU A 8 9.19 -9.95 18.12
N SER A 9 9.45 -8.74 18.61
CA SER A 9 9.72 -8.52 20.03
C SER A 9 8.53 -8.07 20.86
N TYR A 10 7.51 -7.42 20.30
CA TYR A 10 6.51 -6.73 21.12
C TYR A 10 5.09 -6.76 20.56
N GLY A 11 4.79 -7.56 19.58
CA GLY A 11 3.47 -7.56 18.95
C GLY A 11 3.12 -6.27 18.21
N GLU A 12 4.10 -5.43 17.96
CA GLU A 12 3.94 -4.24 17.15
C GLU A 12 4.12 -4.58 15.67
N GLY A 13 3.37 -3.90 14.81
CA GLY A 13 3.48 -4.10 13.38
C GLY A 13 3.40 -2.80 12.62
N GLU A 14 3.80 -2.83 11.38
CA GLU A 14 3.69 -1.71 10.45
C GLU A 14 3.00 -2.20 9.18
N ILE A 15 2.09 -1.39 8.64
CA ILE A 15 1.51 -1.67 7.33
C ILE A 15 2.51 -1.18 6.29
N VAL A 16 2.86 -2.04 5.34
CA VAL A 16 3.76 -1.70 4.24
C VAL A 16 2.97 -1.70 2.94
N ALA A 17 3.00 -0.58 2.23
CA ALA A 17 2.43 -0.47 0.91
C ALA A 17 3.56 -0.46 -0.12
N THR A 18 3.44 -1.27 -1.16
CA THR A 18 4.44 -1.36 -2.21
C THR A 18 3.81 -0.98 -3.55
N CYS A 19 4.46 -0.10 -4.29
CA CYS A 19 4.02 0.26 -5.63
C CYS A 19 4.25 -0.91 -6.59
N GLU A 20 3.19 -1.34 -7.25
CA GLU A 20 3.27 -2.46 -8.19
C GLU A 20 4.09 -2.13 -9.46
N CYS A 21 4.27 -0.85 -9.76
CA CYS A 21 4.98 -0.41 -10.95
C CYS A 21 6.48 -0.23 -10.70
N CYS A 22 6.85 0.60 -9.72
CA CYS A 22 8.25 0.95 -9.47
C CYS A 22 8.86 0.29 -8.23
N GLY A 23 8.06 -0.38 -7.40
CA GLY A 23 8.54 -1.05 -6.20
C GLY A 23 8.77 -0.13 -5.00
N ARG A 24 8.36 1.13 -5.07
CA ARG A 24 8.50 2.05 -3.96
C ARG A 24 7.66 1.59 -2.76
N GLU A 25 8.22 1.68 -1.57
CA GLU A 25 7.56 1.29 -0.34
C GLU A 25 7.22 2.49 0.53
N GLU A 26 6.07 2.43 1.20
CA GLU A 26 5.67 3.34 2.26
C GLU A 26 5.22 2.53 3.47
N ARG A 27 5.59 2.99 4.66
CA ARG A 27 5.26 2.31 5.91
C ARG A 27 4.38 3.18 6.78
N SER A 28 3.45 2.53 7.50
CA SER A 28 2.64 3.21 8.51
C SER A 28 3.44 3.39 9.79
N ASP A 29 2.90 4.19 10.73
CA ASP A 29 3.42 4.21 12.09
C ASP A 29 3.20 2.86 12.75
N PRO A 30 4.05 2.45 13.70
CA PRO A 30 3.86 1.20 14.43
C PRO A 30 2.51 1.18 15.15
N PHE A 31 1.87 0.01 15.17
CA PHE A 31 0.60 -0.20 15.86
C PHE A 31 0.66 -1.51 16.66
N GLU A 32 -0.20 -1.63 17.66
CA GLU A 32 -0.33 -2.86 18.44
C GLU A 32 -1.28 -3.85 17.76
N ASP A 33 -1.22 -5.13 18.17
CA ASP A 33 -1.94 -6.24 17.56
C ASP A 33 -3.42 -6.00 17.22
N ASN A 34 -4.12 -5.22 18.02
CA ASN A 34 -5.55 -5.02 17.88
C ASN A 34 -5.94 -3.70 17.23
N GLU A 35 -4.98 -2.93 16.76
CA GLU A 35 -5.19 -1.56 16.30
C GLU A 35 -4.88 -1.33 14.82
N VAL A 36 -4.97 -2.38 14.02
CA VAL A 36 -4.71 -2.27 12.57
C VAL A 36 -5.81 -1.46 11.93
N ASP A 37 -5.48 -0.26 11.46
CA ASP A 37 -6.41 0.61 10.75
C ASP A 37 -5.94 0.87 9.32
N TYR A 38 -6.37 0.02 8.42
CA TYR A 38 -6.04 0.16 6.99
C TYR A 38 -6.66 1.41 6.37
N LYS A 39 -7.81 1.84 6.86
CA LYS A 39 -8.49 3.02 6.33
C LYS A 39 -7.70 4.29 6.61
N GLU A 40 -7.18 4.42 7.81
CA GLU A 40 -6.34 5.56 8.18
C GLU A 40 -5.06 5.57 7.35
N PHE A 41 -4.41 4.43 7.21
CA PHE A 41 -3.22 4.32 6.39
C PHE A 41 -3.51 4.64 4.92
N GLN A 42 -4.60 4.14 4.37
CA GLN A 42 -5.02 4.46 3.00
C GLN A 42 -5.25 5.95 2.81
N SER A 43 -5.86 6.61 3.80
CA SER A 43 -6.06 8.05 3.76
C SER A 43 -4.72 8.81 3.74
N LYS A 44 -3.76 8.38 4.53
CA LYS A 44 -2.41 8.95 4.52
C LYS A 44 -1.72 8.75 3.17
N LEU A 45 -1.84 7.56 2.60
CA LEU A 45 -1.28 7.27 1.27
C LEU A 45 -1.90 8.17 0.20
N ASN A 46 -3.22 8.33 0.24
CA ASN A 46 -3.91 9.21 -0.70
C ASN A 46 -3.42 10.65 -0.60
N SER A 47 -3.15 11.13 0.61
CA SER A 47 -2.59 12.45 0.84
C SER A 47 -1.19 12.60 0.27
N LYS A 48 -0.45 11.51 0.14
CA LYS A 48 0.90 11.50 -0.45
C LYS A 48 0.89 11.29 -1.97
N GLY A 49 -0.29 11.14 -2.55
CA GLY A 49 -0.44 10.90 -3.97
C GLY A 49 -0.55 9.43 -4.37
N TRP A 50 -0.54 8.53 -3.40
CA TRP A 50 -0.72 7.11 -3.66
C TRP A 50 -2.15 6.81 -4.10
N ILE A 51 -2.28 5.83 -5.01
CA ILE A 51 -3.56 5.43 -5.58
C ILE A 51 -3.70 3.92 -5.45
N SER A 52 -4.86 3.47 -4.98
CA SER A 52 -5.21 2.05 -4.98
C SER A 52 -6.21 1.79 -6.10
N THR A 53 -5.92 0.82 -6.94
CA THR A 53 -6.76 0.49 -8.09
C THR A 53 -6.90 -1.02 -8.21
N ARG A 54 -8.08 -1.48 -8.57
CA ARG A 54 -8.31 -2.88 -8.81
C ARG A 54 -7.92 -3.25 -10.24
N VAL A 55 -6.97 -4.15 -10.38
CA VAL A 55 -6.47 -4.62 -11.67
C VAL A 55 -6.56 -6.15 -11.70
N ASN A 56 -7.23 -6.71 -12.70
CA ASN A 56 -7.38 -8.16 -12.85
C ASN A 56 -7.91 -8.86 -11.59
N HIS A 57 -8.93 -8.27 -10.95
CA HIS A 57 -9.56 -8.75 -9.72
C HIS A 57 -8.68 -8.71 -8.47
N LYS A 58 -7.53 -8.03 -8.54
CA LYS A 58 -6.64 -7.84 -7.39
C LYS A 58 -6.41 -6.37 -7.13
N TRP A 59 -6.32 -6.01 -5.86
CA TRP A 59 -5.97 -4.65 -5.48
C TRP A 59 -4.48 -4.41 -5.66
N ALA A 60 -4.16 -3.32 -6.34
CA ALA A 60 -2.78 -2.87 -6.53
C ALA A 60 -2.62 -1.45 -6.02
N ASP A 61 -1.47 -1.15 -5.45
CA ASP A 61 -1.15 0.18 -4.98
C ASP A 61 -0.09 0.81 -5.87
N PHE A 62 -0.21 2.11 -6.11
CA PHE A 62 0.72 2.86 -6.93
C PHE A 62 1.13 4.13 -6.21
N CYS A 63 2.40 4.49 -6.29
CA CYS A 63 2.91 5.68 -5.58
C CYS A 63 2.46 7.00 -6.22
N CYS A 64 1.99 6.96 -7.46
CA CYS A 64 1.47 8.13 -8.16
C CYS A 64 0.59 7.70 -9.33
N GLU A 65 -0.12 8.66 -9.89
CA GLU A 65 -1.00 8.42 -11.04
C GLU A 65 -0.24 7.89 -12.25
N ARG A 66 0.96 8.38 -12.48
CA ARG A 66 1.79 7.94 -13.60
C ARG A 66 2.09 6.44 -13.52
N CYS A 67 2.48 5.95 -12.35
CA CYS A 67 2.72 4.52 -12.16
C CYS A 67 1.46 3.70 -12.39
N ARG A 68 0.31 4.17 -11.90
CA ARG A 68 -0.97 3.52 -12.14
C ARG A 68 -1.26 3.42 -13.64
N ASN A 69 -1.14 4.52 -14.35
CA ASN A 69 -1.44 4.56 -15.78
C ASN A 69 -0.48 3.66 -16.58
N ASP A 70 0.81 3.70 -16.26
CA ASP A 70 1.80 2.85 -16.90
C ASP A 70 1.51 1.36 -16.67
N TYR A 71 1.15 1.00 -15.45
CA TYR A 71 0.83 -0.38 -15.12
C TYR A 71 -0.41 -0.87 -15.84
N ILE A 72 -1.48 -0.08 -15.83
CA ILE A 72 -2.73 -0.43 -16.51
C ILE A 72 -2.50 -0.56 -18.01
N LYS A 73 -1.73 0.34 -18.59
CA LYS A 73 -1.38 0.30 -20.00
C LYS A 73 -0.61 -0.97 -20.38
N LYS A 74 0.20 -1.48 -19.47
CA LYS A 74 1.06 -2.64 -19.70
C LYS A 74 0.38 -3.96 -19.38
N TYR A 75 -0.41 -4.02 -18.32
CA TYR A 75 -0.99 -5.26 -17.80
C TYR A 75 -2.51 -5.27 -17.69
N GLY A 76 -3.13 -4.09 -17.58
CA GLY A 76 -4.56 -3.98 -17.42
C GLY A 76 -5.27 -3.90 -18.75
N GLY A 77 -6.16 -4.77 -18.96
CA GLY A 77 -7.00 -4.71 -20.12
C GLY A 77 -8.08 -3.64 -20.05
#